data_e8f3048aef053be5f4904373882fb85b
#
_entry.id   e8f3048aef053be5f4904373882fb85b
#
_cell.length_a   1.000
_cell.length_b   1.000
_cell.length_c   1.000
_cell.angle_alpha   90.00
_cell.angle_beta   90.00
_cell.angle_gamma   90.00
#
_symmetry.space_group_name_H-M   'P 1'
#
loop_
_entity.id
_entity.type
_entity.pdbx_description
1 polymer ?
#
loop_
_entity_poly.entity_id
_entity_poly.type
_entity_poly.pdbx_seq_one_letter_code
_entity_poly.pdbx_strand_id
1 'polypeptide(L)'
;MTLKILYVDDEPDLREIAVMSLEMDPGFDVRECGSGCEALAEAASWQPDLILLDVMMPGLDGPETSEKLRADSCTAHIPFAFITAKAQPADIEALLEKGALAVISKPFDPTTLAQQARRLLRK
;
A
#
# COMPACT_ATOMS: atom_id res chain seq x y z
N MET A 1 -18.24 7.39 8.33
CA MET A 1 -16.86 7.20 8.75
C MET A 1 -16.00 6.86 7.57
N THR A 2 -14.93 7.61 7.33
CA THR A 2 -14.04 7.35 6.20
C THR A 2 -12.87 6.47 6.64
N LEU A 3 -12.40 5.65 5.71
CA LEU A 3 -11.19 4.84 5.88
C LEU A 3 -10.09 5.49 5.06
N LYS A 4 -8.93 5.66 5.67
CA LYS A 4 -7.80 6.35 5.04
C LYS A 4 -6.90 5.34 4.36
N ILE A 5 -6.68 5.52 3.06
CA ILE A 5 -5.83 4.63 2.27
C ILE A 5 -4.64 5.44 1.74
N LEU A 6 -3.43 4.96 2.00
CA LEU A 6 -2.22 5.55 1.46
C LEU A 6 -1.69 4.65 0.35
N TYR A 7 -1.55 5.18 -0.84
CA TYR A 7 -1.01 4.45 -1.99
C TYR A 7 0.39 4.95 -2.32
N VAL A 8 1.37 4.04 -2.37
CA VAL A 8 2.78 4.39 -2.54
C VAL A 8 3.34 3.71 -3.79
N ASP A 9 3.76 4.51 -4.77
CA ASP A 9 4.29 4.02 -6.04
C ASP A 9 5.08 5.15 -6.70
N ASP A 10 6.24 4.85 -7.26
CA ASP A 10 7.08 5.88 -7.88
C ASP A 10 6.61 6.27 -9.29
N GLU A 11 5.69 5.54 -9.90
CA GLU A 11 5.16 5.82 -11.22
C GLU A 11 3.95 6.73 -11.15
N PRO A 12 4.05 8.01 -11.61
CA PRO A 12 2.95 8.97 -11.48
C PRO A 12 1.66 8.54 -12.17
N ASP A 13 1.78 7.95 -13.37
CA ASP A 13 0.60 7.53 -14.13
C ASP A 13 -0.15 6.42 -13.42
N LEU A 14 0.58 5.46 -12.86
CA LEU A 14 -0.02 4.35 -12.15
C LEU A 14 -0.63 4.81 -10.82
N ARG A 15 0.02 5.77 -10.14
CA ARG A 15 -0.56 6.37 -8.93
C ARG A 15 -1.91 7.00 -9.22
N GLU A 16 -1.99 7.75 -10.32
CA GLU A 16 -3.24 8.42 -10.71
C GLU A 16 -4.35 7.41 -10.91
N ILE A 17 -4.08 6.34 -11.64
CA ILE A 17 -5.05 5.28 -11.89
C ILE A 17 -5.48 4.62 -10.58
N ALA A 18 -4.53 4.33 -9.71
CA ALA A 18 -4.81 3.67 -8.44
C ALA A 18 -5.69 4.54 -7.54
N VAL A 19 -5.35 5.83 -7.45
CA VAL A 19 -6.14 6.77 -6.63
C VAL A 19 -7.56 6.87 -7.16
N MET A 20 -7.74 7.02 -8.46
CA MET A 20 -9.06 7.08 -9.08
C MET A 20 -9.86 5.80 -8.80
N SER A 21 -9.18 4.65 -8.90
CA SER A 21 -9.81 3.35 -8.64
C SER A 21 -10.27 3.23 -7.19
N LEU A 22 -9.43 3.63 -6.25
CA LEU A 22 -9.76 3.55 -4.83
C LEU A 22 -10.88 4.52 -4.46
N GLU A 23 -10.88 5.70 -5.08
CA GLU A 23 -11.91 6.71 -4.83
C GLU A 23 -13.28 6.33 -5.37
N MET A 24 -13.38 5.25 -6.13
CA MET A 24 -14.69 4.71 -6.52
C MET A 24 -15.46 4.23 -5.30
N ASP A 25 -14.80 3.93 -4.21
CA ASP A 25 -15.47 3.64 -2.94
C ASP A 25 -15.62 4.96 -2.18
N PRO A 26 -16.84 5.47 -2.01
CA PRO A 26 -17.04 6.78 -1.36
C PRO A 26 -16.64 6.79 0.12
N GLY A 27 -16.42 5.62 0.72
CA GLY A 27 -15.97 5.51 2.10
C GLY A 27 -14.45 5.65 2.26
N PHE A 28 -13.71 5.83 1.17
CA PHE A 28 -12.26 5.96 1.23
C PHE A 28 -11.81 7.40 1.07
N ASP A 29 -10.86 7.80 1.93
CA ASP A 29 -10.09 9.03 1.79
C ASP A 29 -8.70 8.58 1.36
N VAL A 30 -8.26 8.97 0.16
CA VAL A 30 -7.05 8.42 -0.46
C VAL A 30 -5.98 9.49 -0.61
N ARG A 31 -4.76 9.15 -0.20
CA ARG A 31 -3.57 9.97 -0.46
C ARG A 31 -2.54 9.13 -1.18
N GLU A 32 -1.61 9.80 -1.88
CA GLU A 32 -0.57 9.11 -2.62
C GLU A 32 0.80 9.66 -2.28
N CYS A 33 1.81 8.79 -2.37
CA CYS A 33 3.22 9.15 -2.20
C CYS A 33 4.02 8.55 -3.34
N GLY A 34 5.09 9.24 -3.72
CA GLY A 34 5.95 8.79 -4.82
C GLY A 34 7.22 8.09 -4.38
N SER A 35 7.45 7.90 -3.08
CA SER A 35 8.65 7.25 -2.58
C SER A 35 8.42 6.67 -1.19
N GLY A 36 9.33 5.77 -0.79
CA GLY A 36 9.30 5.20 0.56
C GLY A 36 9.51 6.26 1.64
N CYS A 37 10.40 7.22 1.39
CA CYS A 37 10.65 8.29 2.36
C CYS A 37 9.43 9.15 2.58
N GLU A 38 8.72 9.51 1.51
CA GLU A 38 7.46 10.26 1.62
C GLU A 38 6.42 9.46 2.39
N ALA A 39 6.36 8.15 2.12
CA ALA A 39 5.39 7.27 2.78
C ALA A 39 5.62 7.22 4.29
N LEU A 40 6.89 7.17 4.73
CA LEU A 40 7.20 7.15 6.16
C LEU A 40 6.69 8.41 6.85
N ALA A 41 6.93 9.58 6.25
CA ALA A 41 6.50 10.84 6.83
C ALA A 41 4.97 10.96 6.82
N GLU A 42 4.35 10.59 5.71
CA GLU A 42 2.90 10.70 5.57
C GLU A 42 2.18 9.73 6.51
N ALA A 43 2.68 8.50 6.64
CA ALA A 43 2.08 7.51 7.53
C ALA A 43 2.12 7.97 8.99
N ALA A 44 3.23 8.56 9.40
CA ALA A 44 3.38 9.02 10.79
C ALA A 44 2.40 10.15 11.11
N SER A 45 2.22 11.09 10.18
CA SER A 45 1.36 12.26 10.42
C SER A 45 -0.12 12.01 10.16
N TRP A 46 -0.44 11.28 9.10
CA TRP A 46 -1.83 11.07 8.69
C TRP A 46 -2.49 9.87 9.33
N GLN A 47 -1.71 8.87 9.70
CA GLN A 47 -2.20 7.62 10.33
C GLN A 47 -3.25 6.93 9.46
N PRO A 48 -2.85 6.46 8.26
CA PRO A 48 -3.81 5.76 7.39
C PRO A 48 -4.28 4.45 8.01
N ASP A 49 -5.43 3.97 7.55
CA ASP A 49 -5.97 2.69 7.98
C ASP A 49 -5.34 1.52 7.20
N LEU A 50 -4.82 1.79 6.01
CA LEU A 50 -4.15 0.80 5.18
C LEU A 50 -3.15 1.49 4.27
N ILE A 51 -1.99 0.86 4.08
CA ILE A 51 -0.98 1.31 3.13
C ILE A 51 -0.87 0.28 2.02
N LEU A 52 -1.01 0.72 0.78
CA LEU A 52 -0.75 -0.10 -0.41
C LEU A 52 0.62 0.31 -0.93
N LEU A 53 1.57 -0.60 -0.92
CA LEU A 53 2.99 -0.29 -1.04
C LEU A 53 3.62 -1.05 -2.20
N ASP A 54 4.08 -0.32 -3.22
CA ASP A 54 4.77 -0.92 -4.35
C ASP A 54 6.11 -1.50 -3.88
N VAL A 55 6.45 -2.68 -4.38
CA VAL A 55 7.69 -3.37 -4.01
C VAL A 55 8.90 -2.71 -4.67
N MET A 56 8.80 -2.40 -5.96
CA MET A 56 9.94 -1.91 -6.75
C MET A 56 9.92 -0.39 -6.87
N MET A 57 10.73 0.27 -6.05
CA MET A 57 10.88 1.73 -6.09
C MET A 57 12.35 2.08 -5.91
N PRO A 58 12.84 3.16 -6.57
CA PRO A 58 14.21 3.61 -6.33
C PRO A 58 14.38 4.18 -4.92
N GLY A 59 15.57 4.13 -4.39
CA GLY A 59 15.82 4.51 -3.00
C GLY A 59 15.31 3.43 -2.08
N LEU A 60 14.42 3.80 -1.14
CA LEU A 60 13.77 2.80 -0.29
C LEU A 60 12.72 2.05 -1.11
N ASP A 61 12.89 0.75 -1.27
CA ASP A 61 11.89 -0.08 -1.93
C ASP A 61 10.75 -0.42 -0.95
N GLY A 62 9.76 -1.17 -1.41
CA GLY A 62 8.61 -1.53 -0.58
C GLY A 62 9.00 -2.28 0.68
N PRO A 63 9.74 -3.39 0.58
CA PRO A 63 10.17 -4.13 1.77
C PRO A 63 10.97 -3.30 2.76
N GLU A 64 11.90 -2.48 2.29
CA GLU A 64 12.67 -1.59 3.17
C GLU A 64 11.79 -0.57 3.87
N THR A 65 10.83 -0.02 3.13
CA THR A 65 9.86 0.93 3.69
C THR A 65 9.02 0.24 4.78
N SER A 66 8.55 -0.98 4.51
CA SER A 66 7.74 -1.71 5.49
C SER A 66 8.53 -2.02 6.76
N GLU A 67 9.81 -2.34 6.65
CA GLU A 67 10.65 -2.57 7.82
C GLU A 67 10.73 -1.33 8.70
N LYS A 68 10.92 -0.17 8.08
CA LYS A 68 11.00 1.09 8.81
C LYS A 68 9.68 1.47 9.46
N LEU A 69 8.56 1.21 8.76
CA LEU A 69 7.22 1.44 9.34
C LEU A 69 7.03 0.57 10.58
N ARG A 70 7.43 -0.67 10.54
CA ARG A 70 7.25 -1.61 11.65
C ARG A 70 8.19 -1.34 12.81
N ALA A 71 9.35 -0.73 12.53
CA ALA A 71 10.34 -0.40 13.55
C ALA A 71 9.99 0.87 14.34
N ASP A 72 9.10 1.70 13.82
CA ASP A 72 8.69 2.96 14.45
C ASP A 72 7.36 2.74 15.19
N SER A 73 7.35 3.02 16.50
CA SER A 73 6.16 2.82 17.32
C SER A 73 4.95 3.64 16.84
N CYS A 74 5.19 4.74 16.14
CA CYS A 74 4.11 5.57 15.61
C CYS A 74 3.39 4.93 14.42
N THR A 75 4.04 4.02 13.71
CA THR A 75 3.50 3.42 12.48
C THR A 75 3.43 1.91 12.51
N ALA A 76 4.00 1.27 13.53
CA ALA A 76 4.10 -0.20 13.60
C ALA A 76 2.74 -0.90 13.55
N HIS A 77 1.68 -0.24 13.98
CA HIS A 77 0.33 -0.80 14.02
C HIS A 77 -0.43 -0.70 12.69
N ILE A 78 0.10 0.09 11.73
CA ILE A 78 -0.62 0.34 10.48
C ILE A 78 -0.48 -0.87 9.55
N PRO A 79 -1.60 -1.48 9.13
CA PRO A 79 -1.54 -2.61 8.21
C PRO A 79 -1.14 -2.16 6.81
N PHE A 80 -0.45 -3.05 6.09
CA PHE A 80 0.00 -2.74 4.73
C PHE A 80 -0.12 -3.98 3.84
N ALA A 81 -0.23 -3.75 2.55
CA ALA A 81 -0.21 -4.78 1.53
C ALA A 81 0.79 -4.37 0.45
N PHE A 82 1.51 -5.32 -0.10
CA PHE A 82 2.42 -5.06 -1.20
C PHE A 82 1.72 -5.14 -2.54
N ILE A 83 2.19 -4.34 -3.50
CA ILE A 83 1.76 -4.42 -4.90
C ILE A 83 3.01 -4.71 -5.72
N THR A 84 2.98 -5.75 -6.55
CA THR A 84 4.16 -6.17 -7.29
C THR A 84 3.81 -6.82 -8.62
N ALA A 85 4.70 -6.61 -9.61
CA ALA A 85 4.62 -7.32 -10.88
C ALA A 85 5.14 -8.76 -10.76
N LYS A 86 5.87 -9.06 -9.68
CA LYS A 86 6.40 -10.41 -9.43
C LYS A 86 5.50 -11.11 -8.42
N ALA A 87 4.54 -11.87 -8.92
CA ALA A 87 3.54 -12.53 -8.10
C ALA A 87 3.59 -14.05 -8.20
N GLN A 88 4.78 -14.63 -8.37
CA GLN A 88 4.99 -16.06 -8.28
C GLN A 88 4.75 -16.51 -6.83
N PRO A 89 4.33 -17.76 -6.59
CA PRO A 89 4.05 -18.21 -5.21
C PRO A 89 5.18 -17.98 -4.23
N ALA A 90 6.44 -18.19 -4.64
CA ALA A 90 7.58 -17.96 -3.76
C ALA A 90 7.77 -16.49 -3.43
N ASP A 91 7.53 -15.60 -4.40
CA ASP A 91 7.63 -14.16 -4.19
C ASP A 91 6.56 -13.69 -3.21
N ILE A 92 5.33 -14.16 -3.40
CA ILE A 92 4.20 -13.81 -2.53
C ILE A 92 4.47 -14.26 -1.10
N GLU A 93 4.93 -15.50 -0.93
CA GLU A 93 5.22 -16.05 0.38
C GLU A 93 6.29 -15.22 1.11
N ALA A 94 7.37 -14.86 0.39
CA ALA A 94 8.43 -14.05 0.98
C ALA A 94 7.93 -12.67 1.44
N LEU A 95 7.04 -12.06 0.66
CA LEU A 95 6.48 -10.75 1.01
C LEU A 95 5.52 -10.86 2.19
N LEU A 96 4.71 -11.91 2.25
CA LEU A 96 3.80 -12.13 3.37
C LEU A 96 4.57 -12.35 4.66
N GLU A 97 5.73 -13.00 4.61
CA GLU A 97 6.58 -13.20 5.78
C GLU A 97 7.09 -11.88 6.37
N LYS A 98 7.09 -10.83 5.57
CA LYS A 98 7.50 -9.49 6.04
C LYS A 98 6.38 -8.77 6.81
N GLY A 99 5.23 -9.41 6.95
CA GLY A 99 4.12 -8.89 7.76
C GLY A 99 3.00 -8.25 6.96
N ALA A 100 3.04 -8.33 5.63
CA ALA A 100 1.98 -7.78 4.80
C ALA A 100 0.68 -8.58 4.97
N LEU A 101 -0.46 -7.89 4.89
CA LEU A 101 -1.77 -8.55 4.92
C LEU A 101 -2.02 -9.36 3.66
N ALA A 102 -1.50 -8.88 2.53
CA ALA A 102 -1.74 -9.49 1.23
C ALA A 102 -0.72 -8.97 0.22
N VAL A 103 -0.70 -9.60 -0.94
CA VAL A 103 0.09 -9.16 -2.08
C VAL A 103 -0.87 -9.02 -3.26
N ILE A 104 -0.88 -7.85 -3.87
CA ILE A 104 -1.71 -7.56 -5.04
C ILE A 104 -0.80 -7.55 -6.27
N SER A 105 -1.14 -8.32 -7.29
CA SER A 105 -0.30 -8.37 -8.48
C SER A 105 -0.57 -7.22 -9.43
N LYS A 106 0.49 -6.77 -10.10
CA LYS A 106 0.42 -5.79 -11.17
C LYS A 106 0.39 -6.54 -12.52
N PRO A 107 -0.35 -6.06 -13.49
CA PRO A 107 -1.26 -4.91 -13.38
C PRO A 107 -2.49 -5.27 -12.55
N PHE A 108 -2.88 -4.38 -11.64
CA PHE A 108 -4.10 -4.60 -10.88
C PHE A 108 -5.31 -4.23 -11.73
N ASP A 109 -6.46 -4.76 -11.37
CA ASP A 109 -7.71 -4.44 -12.05
C ASP A 109 -8.29 -3.16 -11.44
N PRO A 110 -8.34 -2.05 -12.22
CA PRO A 110 -8.85 -0.79 -11.67
C PRO A 110 -10.31 -0.86 -11.20
N THR A 111 -11.08 -1.83 -11.70
CA THR A 111 -12.49 -1.97 -11.32
C THR A 111 -12.66 -2.72 -10.00
N THR A 112 -11.63 -3.41 -9.51
CA THR A 112 -11.73 -4.22 -8.30
C THR A 112 -10.78 -3.78 -7.18
N LEU A 113 -9.88 -2.83 -7.43
CA LEU A 113 -8.88 -2.45 -6.44
C LEU A 113 -9.51 -1.97 -5.12
N ALA A 114 -10.55 -1.14 -5.21
CA ALA A 114 -11.24 -0.65 -4.02
C ALA A 114 -11.87 -1.79 -3.23
N GLN A 115 -12.45 -2.77 -3.92
CA GLN A 115 -13.04 -3.94 -3.26
C GLN A 115 -11.97 -4.76 -2.55
N GLN A 116 -10.81 -4.93 -3.18
CA GLN A 116 -9.70 -5.67 -2.58
C GLN A 116 -9.22 -4.98 -1.31
N ALA A 117 -9.07 -3.65 -1.36
CA ALA A 117 -8.66 -2.86 -0.19
C ALA A 117 -9.68 -2.98 0.93
N ARG A 118 -10.96 -2.91 0.59
CA ARG A 118 -12.03 -3.02 1.60
C ARG A 118 -12.02 -4.39 2.26
N ARG A 119 -11.77 -5.46 1.51
CA ARG A 119 -11.65 -6.80 2.08
C ARG A 119 -10.52 -6.91 3.09
N LEU A 120 -9.39 -6.26 2.80
CA LEU A 120 -8.25 -6.28 3.70
C LEU A 120 -8.54 -5.56 5.01
N LEU A 121 -9.43 -4.58 4.99
CA LEU A 121 -9.81 -3.81 6.17
C LEU A 121 -10.90 -4.49 6.99
N ARG A 122 -11.58 -5.47 6.43
CA ARG A 122 -12.57 -6.26 7.15
C ARG A 122 -11.87 -7.34 7.96
N LYS A 123 -12.22 -7.43 9.19
CA LYS A 123 -11.68 -8.46 10.07
C LYS A 123 -12.77 -9.28 10.67
#